data_b9e3ba1654dd629c36b0ce6e04bfa24d
#
_entry.id   b9e3ba1654dd629c36b0ce6e04bfa24d
#
_cell.length_a   1.000
_cell.length_b   1.000
_cell.length_c   1.000
_cell.angle_alpha   90.00
_cell.angle_beta   90.00
_cell.angle_gamma   90.00
#
_symmetry.space_group_name_H-M   'P 1'
#
loop_
_entity.id
_entity.type
_entity.pdbx_description
1 polymer ?
#
loop_
_entity_poly.entity_id
_entity_poly.type
_entity_poly.pdbx_seq_one_letter_code
_entity_poly.pdbx_strand_id
1 'polypeptide(L)'
;MTLHTRVTPTAQLDAASALITVAHACADRLAAGEALAPALLSRLMTEAHGGSDAGGAWVWRQAYDATEAAQVIAFIRADAGGLRGDPAGLLARARAIAACCPTQSRRSEAQLRLQQFSTPLALAVVVAAACQ
;
A
#
# COMPACT_ATOMS: atom_id res chain seq x y z
N MET A 1 14.80 10.99 -29.90
CA MET A 1 15.19 9.55 -29.86
C MET A 1 14.99 9.10 -28.42
N THR A 2 13.83 8.52 -28.12
CA THR A 2 13.44 8.13 -26.76
C THR A 2 13.98 6.72 -26.52
N LEU A 3 15.02 6.59 -25.70
CA LEU A 3 15.53 5.31 -25.25
C LEU A 3 14.48 4.66 -24.33
N HIS A 4 13.70 3.75 -24.87
CA HIS A 4 12.92 2.82 -24.09
C HIS A 4 13.90 1.84 -23.42
N THR A 5 14.26 2.12 -22.17
CA THR A 5 15.02 1.16 -21.38
C THR A 5 14.12 -0.05 -21.13
N ARG A 6 14.38 -1.13 -21.86
CA ARG A 6 13.71 -2.42 -21.68
C ARG A 6 14.09 -2.95 -20.31
N VAL A 7 13.19 -2.84 -19.34
CA VAL A 7 13.37 -3.48 -18.02
C VAL A 7 13.39 -4.99 -18.25
N THR A 8 14.44 -5.65 -17.79
CA THR A 8 14.54 -7.11 -17.88
C THR A 8 13.49 -7.78 -17.00
N PRO A 9 12.90 -8.92 -17.39
CA PRO A 9 11.89 -9.63 -16.59
C PRO A 9 12.35 -9.95 -15.16
N THR A 10 13.62 -10.25 -14.97
CA THR A 10 14.21 -10.53 -13.65
C THR A 10 14.18 -9.32 -12.74
N ALA A 11 14.57 -8.13 -13.21
CA ALA A 11 14.53 -6.90 -12.43
C ALA A 11 13.08 -6.53 -12.04
N GLN A 12 12.11 -6.87 -12.86
CA GLN A 12 10.70 -6.62 -12.57
C GLN A 12 10.14 -7.57 -11.51
N LEU A 13 10.57 -8.83 -11.50
CA LEU A 13 10.25 -9.80 -10.45
C LEU A 13 10.88 -9.41 -9.10
N ASP A 14 12.11 -8.94 -9.11
CA ASP A 14 12.80 -8.47 -7.90
C ASP A 14 12.10 -7.24 -7.31
N ALA A 15 11.68 -6.29 -8.14
CA ALA A 15 10.92 -5.12 -7.70
C ALA A 15 9.56 -5.49 -7.11
N ALA A 16 8.83 -6.43 -7.72
CA ALA A 16 7.56 -6.92 -7.19
C ALA A 16 7.74 -7.64 -5.85
N SER A 17 8.78 -8.46 -5.72
CA SER A 17 9.12 -9.14 -4.47
C SER A 17 9.47 -8.16 -3.36
N ALA A 18 10.20 -7.09 -3.66
CA ALA A 18 10.51 -6.03 -2.72
C ALA A 18 9.24 -5.31 -2.22
N LEU A 19 8.32 -4.98 -3.12
CA LEU A 19 7.04 -4.36 -2.75
C LEU A 19 6.19 -5.24 -1.84
N ILE A 20 6.12 -6.53 -2.13
CA ILE A 20 5.40 -7.52 -1.30
C ILE A 20 6.04 -7.58 0.10
N THR A 21 7.36 -7.60 0.19
CA THR A 21 8.08 -7.60 1.47
C THR A 21 7.74 -6.34 2.29
N VAL A 22 7.76 -5.17 1.67
CA VAL A 22 7.38 -3.91 2.32
C VAL A 22 5.92 -3.94 2.75
N ALA A 23 5.01 -4.41 1.90
CA ALA A 23 3.59 -4.49 2.22
C ALA A 23 3.33 -5.37 3.45
N HIS A 24 3.99 -6.52 3.57
CA HIS A 24 3.89 -7.37 4.75
C HIS A 24 4.47 -6.72 6.02
N ALA A 25 5.65 -6.09 5.93
CA ALA A 25 6.25 -5.37 7.05
C ALA A 25 5.38 -4.21 7.55
N CYS A 26 4.76 -3.47 6.62
CA CYS A 26 3.78 -2.44 6.95
C CYS A 26 2.51 -3.02 7.57
N ALA A 27 2.00 -4.14 7.04
CA ALA A 27 0.80 -4.80 7.57
C ALA A 27 0.99 -5.28 9.01
N ASP A 28 2.16 -5.80 9.36
CA ASP A 28 2.48 -6.22 10.73
C ASP A 28 2.39 -5.03 11.71
N ARG A 29 2.88 -3.85 11.30
CA ARG A 29 2.79 -2.63 12.11
C ARG A 29 1.36 -2.09 12.21
N LEU A 30 0.62 -2.10 11.11
CA LEU A 30 -0.79 -1.71 11.11
C LEU A 30 -1.63 -2.63 12.00
N ALA A 31 -1.35 -3.93 12.00
CA ALA A 31 -2.00 -4.90 12.88
C ALA A 31 -1.69 -4.64 14.36
N ALA A 32 -0.51 -4.10 14.67
CA ALA A 32 -0.12 -3.66 16.00
C ALA A 32 -0.68 -2.27 16.38
N GLY A 33 -1.41 -1.61 15.49
CA GLY A 33 -1.94 -0.25 15.71
C GLY A 33 -0.89 0.86 15.58
N GLU A 34 0.26 0.57 14.97
CA GLU A 34 1.33 1.54 14.79
C GLU A 34 1.10 2.41 13.54
N ALA A 35 1.40 3.70 13.66
CA ALA A 35 1.35 4.61 12.52
C ALA A 35 2.54 4.38 11.56
N LEU A 36 2.26 4.39 10.26
CA LEU A 36 3.28 4.33 9.22
C LEU A 36 3.77 5.74 8.88
N ALA A 37 4.78 6.22 9.61
CA ALA A 37 5.41 7.50 9.30
C ALA A 37 6.15 7.45 7.95
N PRO A 38 6.19 8.56 7.18
CA PRO A 38 6.91 8.61 5.90
C PRO A 38 8.38 8.19 6.01
N ALA A 39 9.06 8.54 7.10
CA ALA A 39 10.45 8.15 7.33
C ALA A 39 10.62 6.63 7.50
N LEU A 40 9.69 5.97 8.19
CA LEU A 40 9.67 4.51 8.32
C LEU A 40 9.45 3.85 6.96
N LEU A 41 8.48 4.35 6.20
CA LEU A 41 8.15 3.81 4.87
C LEU A 41 9.35 3.95 3.92
N SER A 42 10.01 5.12 3.92
CA SER A 42 11.24 5.33 3.15
C SER A 42 12.34 4.35 3.52
N ARG A 43 12.53 4.08 4.81
CA ARG A 43 13.52 3.11 5.27
C ARG A 43 13.20 1.69 4.80
N LEU A 44 11.97 1.23 4.96
CA LEU A 44 11.54 -0.11 4.52
C LEU A 44 11.71 -0.27 3.00
N MET A 45 11.35 0.74 2.22
CA MET A 45 11.55 0.74 0.77
C MET A 45 13.02 0.66 0.40
N THR A 46 13.87 1.47 1.06
CA THR A 46 15.31 1.49 0.81
C THR A 46 15.97 0.15 1.14
N GLU A 47 15.60 -0.46 2.25
CA GLU A 47 16.10 -1.78 2.63
C GLU A 47 15.67 -2.87 1.64
N ALA A 48 14.41 -2.88 1.24
CA ALA A 48 13.88 -3.90 0.33
C ALA A 48 14.40 -3.78 -1.11
N HIS A 49 14.60 -2.55 -1.59
CA HIS A 49 15.08 -2.28 -2.95
C HIS A 49 16.61 -2.16 -3.05
N GLY A 50 17.33 -2.15 -1.92
CA GLY A 50 18.78 -2.02 -1.90
C GLY A 50 19.31 -0.63 -2.28
N GLY A 51 18.49 0.41 -2.18
CA GLY A 51 18.86 1.77 -2.53
C GLY A 51 17.76 2.79 -2.25
N SER A 52 18.08 4.07 -2.32
CA SER A 52 17.17 5.17 -2.02
C SER A 52 16.31 5.60 -3.21
N ASP A 53 15.25 6.34 -2.94
CA ASP A 53 14.44 7.04 -3.95
C ASP A 53 15.25 8.10 -4.71
N ALA A 54 16.12 8.83 -4.02
CA ALA A 54 17.03 9.79 -4.64
C ALA A 54 18.01 9.13 -5.62
N GLY A 55 18.42 7.89 -5.35
CA GLY A 55 19.24 7.06 -6.24
C GLY A 55 18.44 6.35 -7.34
N GLY A 56 17.12 6.51 -7.38
CA GLY A 56 16.26 5.91 -8.38
C GLY A 56 15.95 4.43 -8.17
N ALA A 57 16.24 3.86 -6.99
CA ALA A 57 15.96 2.46 -6.70
C ALA A 57 14.45 2.17 -6.57
N TRP A 58 13.68 3.16 -6.13
CA TRP A 58 12.23 3.10 -6.03
C TRP A 58 11.63 4.51 -6.14
N VAL A 59 10.31 4.60 -6.30
CA VAL A 59 9.57 5.87 -6.35
C VAL A 59 8.44 5.86 -5.31
N TRP A 60 8.05 7.04 -4.83
CA TRP A 60 7.02 7.18 -3.79
C TRP A 60 5.67 6.56 -4.15
N ARG A 61 5.32 6.51 -5.43
CA ARG A 61 4.14 5.77 -5.87
C ARG A 61 4.18 4.32 -5.42
N GLN A 62 5.32 3.64 -5.61
CA GLN A 62 5.49 2.24 -5.19
C GLN A 62 5.37 2.08 -3.67
N ALA A 63 5.87 3.05 -2.91
CA ALA A 63 5.71 3.06 -1.45
C ALA A 63 4.24 3.18 -1.04
N TYR A 64 3.46 4.02 -1.72
CA TYR A 64 2.03 4.13 -1.47
C TYR A 64 1.27 2.87 -1.91
N ASP A 65 1.60 2.27 -3.05
CA ASP A 65 1.03 1.00 -3.51
C ASP A 65 1.26 -0.11 -2.47
N ALA A 66 2.48 -0.19 -1.90
CA ALA A 66 2.79 -1.12 -0.81
C ALA A 66 1.97 -0.83 0.46
N THR A 67 1.77 0.44 0.79
CA THR A 67 0.93 0.84 1.94
C THR A 67 -0.54 0.47 1.73
N GLU A 68 -1.07 0.62 0.54
CA GLU A 68 -2.44 0.23 0.20
C GLU A 68 -2.62 -1.29 0.30
N ALA A 69 -1.68 -2.06 -0.24
CA ALA A 69 -1.67 -3.51 -0.08
C ALA A 69 -1.57 -3.92 1.40
N ALA A 70 -0.76 -3.21 2.19
CA ALA A 70 -0.62 -3.45 3.62
C ALA A 70 -1.93 -3.24 4.39
N GLN A 71 -2.72 -2.23 4.03
CA GLN A 71 -4.03 -2.00 4.64
C GLN A 71 -4.97 -3.18 4.43
N VAL A 72 -5.02 -3.71 3.21
CA VAL A 72 -5.85 -4.88 2.87
C VAL A 72 -5.38 -6.11 3.63
N ILE A 73 -4.07 -6.36 3.65
CA ILE A 73 -3.48 -7.50 4.37
C ILE A 73 -3.79 -7.40 5.87
N ALA A 74 -3.57 -6.23 6.48
CA ALA A 74 -3.86 -6.01 7.90
C ALA A 74 -5.34 -6.19 8.22
N PHE A 75 -6.23 -5.67 7.37
CA PHE A 75 -7.68 -5.83 7.52
C PHE A 75 -8.09 -7.30 7.47
N ILE A 76 -7.63 -8.07 6.48
CA ILE A 76 -7.95 -9.48 6.33
C ILE A 76 -7.42 -10.29 7.51
N ARG A 77 -6.20 -10.03 7.97
CA ARG A 77 -5.59 -10.72 9.12
C ARG A 77 -6.34 -10.44 10.43
N ALA A 78 -6.83 -9.23 10.62
CA ALA A 78 -7.58 -8.86 11.81
C ALA A 78 -8.99 -9.45 11.84
N ASP A 79 -9.51 -9.87 10.69
CA ASP A 79 -10.86 -10.37 10.52
C ASP A 79 -10.88 -11.90 10.37
N ALA A 80 -10.82 -12.62 11.49
CA ALA A 80 -10.92 -14.07 11.51
C ALA A 80 -12.26 -14.62 11.00
N GLY A 81 -13.29 -13.79 10.89
CA GLY A 81 -14.63 -14.13 10.40
C GLY A 81 -14.88 -13.74 8.94
N GLY A 82 -13.94 -13.10 8.28
CA GLY A 82 -14.12 -12.51 6.96
C GLY A 82 -15.03 -11.29 6.96
N LEU A 83 -15.57 -10.91 5.81
CA LEU A 83 -16.48 -9.76 5.66
C LEU A 83 -17.90 -10.02 6.21
N ARG A 84 -18.10 -11.08 6.99
CA ARG A 84 -19.41 -11.48 7.55
C ARG A 84 -19.72 -10.86 8.91
N GLY A 85 -18.88 -9.95 9.36
CA GLY A 85 -19.09 -9.25 10.62
C GLY A 85 -20.15 -8.16 10.53
N ASP A 86 -20.38 -7.48 11.66
CA ASP A 86 -21.21 -6.28 11.70
C ASP A 86 -20.65 -5.20 10.78
N PRO A 87 -21.43 -4.68 9.79
CA PRO A 87 -20.94 -3.69 8.83
C PRO A 87 -20.35 -2.43 9.48
N ALA A 88 -20.90 -1.98 10.58
CA ALA A 88 -20.39 -0.82 11.32
C ALA A 88 -19.01 -1.12 11.93
N GLY A 89 -18.84 -2.32 12.50
CA GLY A 89 -17.56 -2.78 13.04
C GLY A 89 -16.49 -2.96 11.97
N LEU A 90 -16.84 -3.50 10.80
CA LEU A 90 -15.94 -3.62 9.65
C LEU A 90 -15.49 -2.25 9.15
N LEU A 91 -16.41 -1.30 9.04
CA LEU A 91 -16.10 0.06 8.61
C LEU A 91 -15.21 0.79 9.63
N ALA A 92 -15.50 0.66 10.91
CA ALA A 92 -14.68 1.24 11.99
C ALA A 92 -13.25 0.71 11.96
N ARG A 93 -13.07 -0.60 11.76
CA ARG A 93 -11.75 -1.24 11.62
C ARG A 93 -11.00 -0.74 10.40
N ALA A 94 -11.66 -0.67 9.24
CA ALA A 94 -11.05 -0.18 8.02
C ALA A 94 -10.58 1.28 8.16
N ARG A 95 -11.38 2.13 8.81
CA ARG A 95 -11.02 3.52 9.10
C ARG A 95 -9.86 3.64 10.09
N ALA A 96 -9.82 2.79 11.12
CA ALA A 96 -8.72 2.78 12.09
C ALA A 96 -7.40 2.41 11.43
N ILE A 97 -7.38 1.42 10.54
CA ILE A 97 -6.19 1.04 9.76
C ILE A 97 -5.78 2.19 8.84
N ALA A 98 -6.71 2.77 8.10
CA ALA A 98 -6.42 3.87 7.17
C ALA A 98 -5.87 5.11 7.89
N ALA A 99 -6.32 5.40 9.11
CA ALA A 99 -5.85 6.51 9.92
C ALA A 99 -4.38 6.37 10.35
N CYS A 100 -3.85 5.15 10.38
CA CYS A 100 -2.44 4.87 10.67
C CYS A 100 -1.52 5.03 9.43
N CYS A 101 -2.08 5.28 8.26
CA CYS A 101 -1.32 5.39 7.01
C CYS A 101 -1.04 6.85 6.65
N PRO A 102 0.11 7.14 6.01
CA PRO A 102 0.41 8.48 5.57
C PRO A 102 -0.55 8.92 4.46
N THR A 103 -0.90 10.20 4.46
CA THR A 103 -1.64 10.80 3.34
C THR A 103 -0.78 10.81 2.08
N GLN A 104 -1.36 10.44 0.95
CA GLN A 104 -0.67 10.45 -0.34
C GLN A 104 -0.52 11.89 -0.85
N SER A 105 0.49 12.59 -0.34
CA SER A 105 0.77 13.98 -0.72
C SER A 105 1.57 14.14 -2.01
N ARG A 106 2.22 13.05 -2.47
CA ARG A 106 3.08 13.06 -3.66
C ARG A 106 2.43 12.28 -4.80
N ARG A 107 1.45 12.89 -5.42
CA ARG A 107 0.80 12.31 -6.61
C ARG A 107 1.59 12.71 -7.86
N SER A 108 1.80 11.75 -8.77
CA SER A 108 2.41 12.07 -10.06
C SER A 108 1.41 12.86 -10.95
N GLU A 109 1.92 13.73 -11.83
CA GLU A 109 1.08 14.42 -12.80
C GLU A 109 0.26 13.47 -13.67
N ALA A 110 0.80 12.30 -13.98
CA ALA A 110 0.09 11.26 -14.73
C ALA A 110 -1.12 10.72 -13.95
N GLN A 111 -0.99 10.49 -12.64
CA GLN A 111 -2.11 10.08 -11.79
C GLN A 111 -3.20 11.14 -11.71
N LEU A 112 -2.82 12.42 -11.60
CA LEU A 112 -3.76 13.53 -11.61
C LEU A 112 -4.49 13.66 -12.95
N ARG A 113 -3.75 13.55 -14.06
CA ARG A 113 -4.29 13.66 -15.41
C ARG A 113 -5.25 12.53 -15.78
N LEU A 114 -4.95 11.31 -15.35
CA LEU A 114 -5.75 10.11 -15.66
C LEU A 114 -6.78 9.81 -14.58
N GLN A 115 -6.84 10.60 -13.51
CA GLN A 115 -7.72 10.36 -12.35
C GLN A 115 -7.60 8.93 -11.80
N GLN A 116 -6.41 8.37 -11.87
CA GLN A 116 -6.11 7.02 -11.37
C GLN A 116 -5.89 7.08 -9.86
N PHE A 117 -6.94 6.96 -9.12
CA PHE A 117 -6.91 6.90 -7.66
C PHE A 117 -7.33 5.51 -7.19
N SER A 118 -6.63 5.00 -6.19
CA SER A 118 -7.05 3.78 -5.53
C SER A 118 -8.32 4.00 -4.72
N THR A 119 -9.17 2.99 -4.69
CA THR A 119 -10.36 3.02 -3.85
C THR A 119 -9.94 2.92 -2.37
N PRO A 120 -10.33 3.88 -1.51
CA PRO A 120 -10.02 3.80 -0.09
C PRO A 120 -10.54 2.50 0.53
N LEU A 121 -9.75 1.89 1.45
CA LEU A 121 -10.09 0.63 2.09
C LEU A 121 -11.52 0.64 2.69
N ALA A 122 -11.89 1.72 3.36
CA ALA A 122 -13.21 1.84 3.98
C ALA A 122 -14.35 1.72 2.96
N LEU A 123 -14.20 2.33 1.77
CA LEU A 123 -15.18 2.26 0.69
C LEU A 123 -15.21 0.85 0.06
N ALA A 124 -14.03 0.26 -0.18
CA ALA A 124 -13.92 -1.09 -0.70
C ALA A 124 -14.61 -2.12 0.22
N VAL A 125 -14.44 -1.99 1.53
CA VAL A 125 -15.08 -2.85 2.53
C VAL A 125 -16.61 -2.72 2.50
N VAL A 126 -17.15 -1.50 2.42
CA VAL A 126 -18.60 -1.28 2.33
C VAL A 126 -19.18 -1.93 1.08
N VAL A 127 -18.53 -1.75 -0.08
CA VAL A 127 -18.97 -2.36 -1.34
C VAL A 127 -18.90 -3.88 -1.26
N ALA A 128 -17.80 -4.44 -0.77
CA ALA A 128 -17.64 -5.89 -0.62
C ALA A 128 -18.68 -6.49 0.33
N ALA A 129 -18.99 -5.83 1.44
CA ALA A 129 -20.02 -6.28 2.38
C ALA A 129 -21.44 -6.22 1.77
N ALA A 130 -21.70 -5.24 0.91
CA ALA A 130 -23.00 -5.10 0.24
C ALA A 130 -23.23 -6.14 -0.87
N CYS A 131 -22.18 -6.79 -1.38
CA CYS A 131 -22.25 -7.79 -2.45
C CYS A 131 -22.39 -9.24 -1.94
N GLN A 132 -22.49 -9.45 -0.61
CA GLN A 132 -22.69 -10.78 0.00
C GLN A 132 -24.16 -11.05 0.31
#